data_e6ee3830008a25cb1a5fb1b49f10c33e
#
_entry.id   e6ee3830008a25cb1a5fb1b49f10c33e
#
_cell.length_a   1.000
_cell.length_b   1.000
_cell.length_c   1.000
_cell.angle_alpha   90.00
_cell.angle_beta   90.00
_cell.angle_gamma   90.00
#
_symmetry.space_group_name_H-M   'P 1'
#
loop_
_entity.id
_entity.type
_entity.pdbx_description
1 polymer ?
#
loop_
_entity_poly.entity_id
_entity_poly.type
_entity_poly.pdbx_seq_one_letter_code
_entity_poly.pdbx_strand_id
1 'polypeptide(L)'
;MKIELKSIKIADLINGYSNDTDTGVKGFGGKLDIRPPYQREFRYDIKQQQAVIDTILKGYPLNIMYWSVGEDGNYEMIDGQQRTLSICEFFTHGFNIEDKDRGTLYFLTLTNEEKEKFLNYKLTVYFCKGTDLSLIHI
;
A
#
# COMPACT_ATOMS: atom_id res chain seq x y z
N MET A 1 7.11 -2.76 -24.25
CA MET A 1 6.80 -2.49 -22.82
C MET A 1 7.51 -1.22 -22.39
N LYS A 2 6.81 -0.34 -21.74
CA LYS A 2 7.37 0.89 -21.19
C LYS A 2 7.24 0.86 -19.68
N ILE A 3 8.37 1.02 -18.97
CA ILE A 3 8.40 1.03 -17.51
C ILE A 3 8.88 2.39 -17.05
N GLU A 4 8.12 3.00 -16.15
CA GLU A 4 8.43 4.31 -15.61
C GLU A 4 8.48 4.23 -14.08
N LEU A 5 9.57 4.69 -13.49
CA LEU A 5 9.75 4.68 -12.04
C LEU A 5 9.20 5.98 -11.45
N LYS A 6 8.31 5.85 -10.47
CA LYS A 6 7.75 7.01 -9.77
C LYS A 6 7.76 6.79 -8.26
N SER A 7 7.76 7.90 -7.54
CA SER A 7 7.57 7.92 -6.09
C SER A 7 6.13 8.33 -5.78
N ILE A 8 5.46 7.54 -4.96
CA ILE A 8 4.07 7.80 -4.55
C ILE A 8 4.06 7.96 -3.03
N LYS A 9 3.55 9.08 -2.55
CA LYS A 9 3.38 9.27 -1.11
C LYS A 9 2.25 8.38 -0.58
N ILE A 10 2.41 7.90 0.64
CA ILE A 10 1.35 7.12 1.28
C ILE A 10 0.05 7.92 1.33
N ALA A 11 0.11 9.23 1.60
CA ALA A 11 -1.08 10.08 1.60
C ALA A 11 -1.88 9.98 0.30
N ASP A 12 -1.20 9.89 -0.84
CA ASP A 12 -1.85 9.76 -2.14
C ASP A 12 -2.40 8.34 -2.37
N LEU A 13 -1.65 7.33 -1.91
CA LEU A 13 -2.08 5.94 -2.03
C LEU A 13 -3.37 5.67 -1.27
N ILE A 14 -3.47 6.14 -0.04
CA ILE A 14 -4.62 5.87 0.83
C ILE A 14 -5.82 6.74 0.51
N ASN A 15 -5.66 7.77 -0.30
CA ASN A 15 -6.76 8.62 -0.71
C ASN A 15 -7.80 7.78 -1.45
N GLY A 16 -9.05 7.86 -1.00
CA GLY A 16 -10.13 7.09 -1.60
C GLY A 16 -10.05 5.59 -1.37
N TYR A 17 -9.29 5.16 -0.37
CA TYR A 17 -9.21 3.73 -0.04
C TYR A 17 -10.58 3.17 0.32
N SER A 18 -10.91 2.07 -0.31
CA SER A 18 -12.14 1.32 -0.03
C SER A 18 -11.86 -0.18 -0.10
N ASN A 19 -12.54 -0.93 0.74
CA ASN A 19 -12.47 -2.39 0.75
C ASN A 19 -13.90 -2.91 0.69
N ASP A 20 -14.31 -3.35 -0.49
CA ASP A 20 -15.68 -3.75 -0.79
C ASP A 20 -15.66 -5.14 -1.41
N THR A 21 -16.54 -6.03 -0.94
CA THR A 21 -16.62 -7.40 -1.45
C THR A 21 -17.07 -7.46 -2.90
N ASP A 22 -17.86 -6.50 -3.35
CA ASP A 22 -18.40 -6.47 -4.71
C ASP A 22 -17.46 -5.79 -5.70
N THR A 23 -16.78 -4.73 -5.29
CA THR A 23 -15.93 -3.93 -6.18
C THR A 23 -14.44 -4.15 -5.97
N GLY A 24 -14.04 -4.87 -4.90
CA GLY A 24 -12.66 -5.13 -4.56
C GLY A 24 -12.05 -4.05 -3.69
N VAL A 25 -10.72 -4.02 -3.64
CA VAL A 25 -9.96 -3.09 -2.82
C VAL A 25 -9.32 -2.05 -3.71
N LYS A 26 -9.60 -0.78 -3.46
CA LYS A 26 -9.14 0.33 -4.29
C LYS A 26 -8.46 1.41 -3.46
N GLY A 27 -7.56 2.13 -4.09
CA GLY A 27 -6.89 3.28 -3.50
C GLY A 27 -6.45 4.24 -4.60
N PHE A 28 -5.57 5.17 -4.24
CA PHE A 28 -5.01 6.16 -5.16
C PHE A 28 -6.12 6.93 -5.89
N GLY A 29 -7.04 7.51 -5.10
CA GLY A 29 -8.18 8.23 -5.64
C GLY A 29 -9.22 7.34 -6.32
N GLY A 30 -9.24 6.05 -6.01
CA GLY A 30 -10.13 5.09 -6.65
C GLY A 30 -9.63 4.57 -7.99
N LYS A 31 -8.46 5.04 -8.45
CA LYS A 31 -7.90 4.67 -9.76
C LYS A 31 -7.07 3.39 -9.73
N LEU A 32 -6.66 2.95 -8.55
CA LEU A 32 -5.81 1.77 -8.38
C LEU A 32 -6.64 0.60 -7.87
N ASP A 33 -6.66 -0.49 -8.63
CA ASP A 33 -7.13 -1.78 -8.15
C ASP A 33 -5.99 -2.44 -7.36
N ILE A 34 -6.14 -2.45 -6.02
CA ILE A 34 -5.16 -3.08 -5.12
C ILE A 34 -5.37 -4.58 -5.12
N ARG A 35 -6.63 -5.00 -5.02
CA ARG A 35 -7.02 -6.39 -5.05
C ARG A 35 -8.41 -6.52 -5.69
N PRO A 36 -8.52 -7.20 -6.85
CA PRO A 36 -9.82 -7.45 -7.46
C PRO A 36 -10.73 -8.30 -6.56
N PRO A 37 -12.07 -8.26 -6.75
CA PRO A 37 -12.99 -8.99 -5.88
C PRO A 37 -12.84 -10.51 -5.92
N TYR A 38 -12.29 -11.06 -6.99
CA TYR A 38 -12.08 -12.50 -7.15
C TYR A 38 -10.79 -13.02 -6.53
N GLN A 39 -9.91 -12.15 -6.05
CA GLN A 39 -8.65 -12.57 -5.43
C GLN A 39 -8.86 -12.95 -3.98
N ARG A 40 -7.91 -13.76 -3.49
CA ARG A 40 -7.93 -14.23 -2.11
C ARG A 40 -7.75 -13.09 -1.12
N GLU A 41 -8.21 -13.36 0.10
CA GLU A 41 -8.10 -12.46 1.21
C GLU A 41 -6.65 -12.14 1.57
N PHE A 42 -6.51 -11.15 2.44
CA PHE A 42 -5.26 -10.69 3.02
C PHE A 42 -4.51 -11.85 3.69
N ARG A 43 -3.23 -12.03 3.36
CA ARG A 43 -2.44 -13.17 3.83
C ARG A 43 -1.39 -12.86 4.87
N TYR A 44 -0.99 -11.61 5.02
CA TYR A 44 -0.01 -11.25 6.04
C TYR A 44 -0.62 -11.50 7.41
N ASP A 45 0.14 -12.14 8.30
CA ASP A 45 -0.23 -12.20 9.71
C ASP A 45 0.03 -10.84 10.37
N ILE A 46 -0.39 -10.71 11.62
CA ILE A 46 -0.28 -9.44 12.34
C ILE A 46 1.18 -8.98 12.46
N LYS A 47 2.12 -9.89 12.65
CA LYS A 47 3.54 -9.54 12.76
C LYS A 47 4.10 -8.99 11.47
N GLN A 48 3.69 -9.56 10.33
CA GLN A 48 4.10 -9.06 9.02
C GLN A 48 3.51 -7.68 8.74
N GLN A 49 2.25 -7.46 9.10
CA GLN A 49 1.60 -6.15 8.98
C GLN A 49 2.31 -5.11 9.83
N GLN A 50 2.60 -5.44 11.08
CA GLN A 50 3.31 -4.55 12.00
C GLN A 50 4.71 -4.21 11.50
N ALA A 51 5.40 -5.18 10.90
CA ALA A 51 6.74 -4.98 10.35
C ALA A 51 6.74 -3.96 9.21
N VAL A 52 5.73 -3.94 8.37
CA VAL A 52 5.59 -2.94 7.30
C VAL A 52 5.51 -1.53 7.90
N ILE A 53 4.67 -1.34 8.90
CA ILE A 53 4.48 -0.03 9.55
C ILE A 53 5.75 0.40 10.28
N ASP A 54 6.38 -0.53 10.99
CA ASP A 54 7.63 -0.26 11.70
C ASP A 54 8.74 0.21 10.74
N THR A 55 8.85 -0.44 9.59
CA THR A 55 9.80 -0.05 8.54
C THR A 55 9.56 1.38 8.07
N ILE A 56 8.29 1.73 7.84
CA ILE A 56 7.90 3.07 7.40
C ILE A 56 8.25 4.11 8.47
N LEU A 57 7.90 3.86 9.72
CA LEU A 57 8.15 4.81 10.81
C LEU A 57 9.64 4.99 11.08
N LYS A 58 10.46 3.99 10.82
CA LYS A 58 11.92 4.09 10.92
C LYS A 58 12.55 4.78 9.71
N GLY A 59 11.79 5.00 8.66
CA GLY A 59 12.30 5.62 7.44
C GLY A 59 13.15 4.69 6.58
N TYR A 60 13.03 3.38 6.78
CA TYR A 60 13.75 2.38 5.98
C TYR A 60 13.01 2.11 4.68
N PRO A 61 13.70 1.67 3.61
CA PRO A 61 13.05 1.40 2.34
C PRO A 61 12.18 0.15 2.38
N LEU A 62 11.06 0.21 1.66
CA LEU A 62 10.25 -0.97 1.32
C LEU A 62 10.61 -1.41 -0.10
N ASN A 63 10.36 -2.68 -0.40
CA ASN A 63 10.58 -3.20 -1.74
C ASN A 63 9.73 -2.45 -2.78
N ILE A 64 10.25 -2.37 -4.00
CA ILE A 64 9.59 -1.74 -5.13
C ILE A 64 8.26 -2.45 -5.42
N MET A 65 7.25 -1.67 -5.78
CA MET A 65 5.96 -2.17 -6.21
C MET A 65 5.81 -2.05 -7.72
N TYR A 66 4.95 -2.86 -8.32
CA TYR A 66 4.69 -2.84 -9.75
C TYR A 66 3.21 -2.64 -10.00
N TRP A 67 2.87 -1.60 -10.76
CA TRP A 67 1.50 -1.30 -11.17
C TRP A 67 1.41 -1.37 -12.68
N SER A 68 0.36 -2.01 -13.20
CA SER A 68 0.03 -2.00 -14.62
C SER A 68 -0.82 -0.79 -14.94
N VAL A 69 -0.52 -0.12 -16.05
CA VAL A 69 -1.27 1.05 -16.52
C VAL A 69 -2.26 0.60 -17.61
N GLY A 70 -3.55 0.76 -17.33
CA GLY A 70 -4.61 0.44 -18.27
C GLY A 70 -4.82 1.52 -19.34
N GLU A 71 -5.48 1.17 -20.40
CA GLU A 71 -5.81 2.09 -21.50
C GLU A 71 -6.76 3.20 -21.05
N ASP A 72 -7.56 2.93 -20.03
CA ASP A 72 -8.51 3.87 -19.44
C ASP A 72 -7.87 4.86 -18.46
N GLY A 73 -6.57 4.76 -18.24
CA GLY A 73 -5.84 5.59 -17.28
C GLY A 73 -5.92 5.10 -15.85
N ASN A 74 -6.55 3.96 -15.61
CA ASN A 74 -6.59 3.33 -14.30
C ASN A 74 -5.42 2.37 -14.13
N TYR A 75 -5.18 1.94 -12.90
CA TYR A 75 -4.03 1.10 -12.55
C TYR A 75 -4.48 -0.18 -11.89
N GLU A 76 -3.68 -1.23 -12.07
CA GLU A 76 -3.87 -2.50 -11.39
C GLU A 76 -2.55 -2.88 -10.72
N MET A 77 -2.61 -3.23 -9.44
CA MET A 77 -1.40 -3.63 -8.72
C MET A 77 -1.00 -5.04 -9.12
N ILE A 78 0.22 -5.17 -9.62
CA ILE A 78 0.80 -6.46 -10.01
C ILE A 78 1.52 -7.08 -8.81
N ASP A 79 2.32 -6.28 -8.11
CA ASP A 79 3.06 -6.70 -6.92
C ASP A 79 3.05 -5.59 -5.88
N GLY A 80 2.91 -5.98 -4.62
CA GLY A 80 2.89 -5.05 -3.49
C GLY A 80 1.55 -5.01 -2.76
N GLN A 81 0.60 -5.91 -3.09
CA GLN A 81 -0.73 -5.92 -2.49
C GLN A 81 -0.69 -6.02 -0.97
N GLN A 82 0.09 -6.95 -0.42
CA GLN A 82 0.11 -7.18 1.01
C GLN A 82 0.68 -5.99 1.79
N ARG A 83 1.72 -5.37 1.27
CA ARG A 83 2.30 -4.15 1.87
C ARG A 83 1.32 -2.99 1.80
N THR A 84 0.68 -2.82 0.65
CA THR A 84 -0.30 -1.75 0.45
C THR A 84 -1.52 -1.92 1.36
N LEU A 85 -2.02 -3.16 1.48
CA LEU A 85 -3.14 -3.44 2.39
C LEU A 85 -2.75 -3.16 3.84
N SER A 86 -1.52 -3.51 4.25
CA SER A 86 -1.04 -3.22 5.59
C SER A 86 -1.04 -1.71 5.86
N ILE A 87 -0.57 -0.92 4.91
CA ILE A 87 -0.56 0.54 5.02
C ILE A 87 -1.96 1.10 5.16
N CYS A 88 -2.87 0.69 4.29
CA CYS A 88 -4.25 1.18 4.29
C CYS A 88 -5.01 0.74 5.53
N GLU A 89 -4.85 -0.52 5.94
CA GLU A 89 -5.53 -1.05 7.14
C GLU A 89 -5.02 -0.39 8.41
N PHE A 90 -3.73 -0.11 8.51
CA PHE A 90 -3.22 0.63 9.67
C PHE A 90 -3.82 2.03 9.74
N PHE A 91 -3.87 2.73 8.61
CA PHE A 91 -4.46 4.08 8.56
C PHE A 91 -5.94 4.08 8.96
N THR A 92 -6.68 3.03 8.61
CA THR A 92 -8.11 2.90 8.90
C THR A 92 -8.40 2.14 10.20
N HIS A 93 -7.39 1.95 11.04
CA HIS A 93 -7.49 1.33 12.37
C HIS A 93 -7.79 -0.18 12.34
N GLY A 94 -7.40 -0.88 11.27
CA GLY A 94 -7.59 -2.32 11.17
C GLY A 94 -6.68 -3.11 12.08
N PHE A 95 -5.56 -2.56 12.52
CA PHE A 95 -4.65 -3.18 13.47
C PHE A 95 -3.77 -2.11 14.13
N ASN A 96 -3.04 -2.54 15.15
CA ASN A 96 -2.14 -1.70 15.94
C ASN A 96 -0.69 -2.17 15.82
N ILE A 97 0.23 -1.30 16.24
CA ILE A 97 1.62 -1.69 16.51
C ILE A 97 1.87 -1.61 18.01
N GLU A 98 2.97 -2.22 18.45
CA GLU A 98 3.37 -2.20 19.86
C GLU A 98 4.68 -1.43 20.00
N ASP A 99 4.70 -0.52 20.97
CA ASP A 99 5.88 0.25 21.35
C ASP A 99 6.31 -0.13 22.76
N LYS A 100 7.61 -0.31 22.98
CA LYS A 100 8.13 -0.75 24.28
C LYS A 100 7.78 0.21 25.40
N ASP A 101 7.76 1.51 25.11
CA ASP A 101 7.58 2.56 26.10
C ASP A 101 6.13 3.03 26.18
N ARG A 102 5.41 3.04 25.04
CA ARG A 102 4.08 3.61 24.94
C ARG A 102 2.96 2.58 24.86
N GLY A 103 3.28 1.30 24.65
CA GLY A 103 2.31 0.23 24.54
C GLY A 103 1.64 0.17 23.16
N THR A 104 0.35 -0.06 23.13
CA THR A 104 -0.43 -0.22 21.90
C THR A 104 -0.64 1.12 21.20
N LEU A 105 -0.27 1.18 19.93
CA LEU A 105 -0.41 2.38 19.11
C LEU A 105 -1.24 2.10 17.86
N TYR A 106 -2.25 2.92 17.63
CA TYR A 106 -2.98 3.02 16.37
C TYR A 106 -2.50 4.27 15.64
N PHE A 107 -2.87 4.43 14.37
CA PHE A 107 -2.49 5.64 13.63
C PHE A 107 -2.89 6.91 14.38
N LEU A 108 -4.12 6.97 14.91
CA LEU A 108 -4.61 8.16 15.62
C LEU A 108 -3.81 8.50 16.88
N THR A 109 -3.19 7.49 17.51
CA THR A 109 -2.43 7.71 18.74
C THR A 109 -0.94 7.97 18.51
N LEU A 110 -0.50 7.98 17.25
CA LEU A 110 0.84 8.41 16.91
C LEU A 110 1.00 9.91 17.19
N THR A 111 2.25 10.35 17.40
CA THR A 111 2.53 11.78 17.47
C THR A 111 2.28 12.43 16.11
N ASN A 112 2.10 13.75 16.10
CA ASN A 112 1.92 14.49 14.84
C ASN A 112 3.12 14.30 13.90
N GLU A 113 4.33 14.28 14.46
CA GLU A 113 5.55 14.02 13.68
C GLU A 113 5.52 12.62 13.03
N GLU A 114 5.10 11.61 13.79
CA GLU A 114 5.00 10.25 13.27
C GLU A 114 3.91 10.13 12.19
N LYS A 115 2.78 10.79 12.38
CA LYS A 115 1.71 10.83 11.38
C LYS A 115 2.19 11.45 10.07
N GLU A 116 2.90 12.56 10.16
CA GLU A 116 3.47 13.22 8.98
C GLU A 116 4.50 12.34 8.29
N LYS A 117 5.36 11.70 9.07
CA LYS A 117 6.37 10.78 8.54
C LYS A 117 5.72 9.63 7.78
N PHE A 118 4.65 9.07 8.32
CA PHE A 118 3.89 8.02 7.66
C PHE A 118 3.25 8.51 6.36
N LEU A 119 2.53 9.63 6.42
CA LEU A 119 1.79 10.14 5.26
C LEU A 119 2.71 10.62 4.13
N ASN A 120 3.88 11.15 4.47
CA ASN A 120 4.84 11.66 3.49
C ASN A 120 5.86 10.62 3.04
N TYR A 121 5.82 9.41 3.59
CA TYR A 121 6.70 8.32 3.18
C TYR A 121 6.47 8.02 1.69
N LYS A 122 7.57 7.91 0.94
CA LYS A 122 7.51 7.71 -0.51
C LYS A 122 7.70 6.24 -0.85
N LEU A 123 6.70 5.68 -1.51
CA LEU A 123 6.75 4.34 -2.06
C LEU A 123 7.36 4.41 -3.46
N THR A 124 8.22 3.47 -3.78
CA THR A 124 8.81 3.36 -5.11
C THR A 124 7.97 2.42 -5.95
N VAL A 125 7.45 2.91 -7.07
CA VAL A 125 6.52 2.15 -7.91
C VAL A 125 7.00 2.18 -9.36
N TYR A 126 7.08 1.00 -9.98
CA TYR A 126 7.24 0.89 -11.43
C TYR A 126 5.85 0.86 -12.08
N PHE A 127 5.61 1.83 -12.95
CA PHE A 127 4.40 1.90 -13.77
C PHE A 127 4.71 1.19 -15.08
N CYS A 128 4.02 0.08 -15.34
CA CYS A 128 4.27 -0.79 -16.49
C CYS A 128 3.15 -0.61 -17.51
N LYS A 129 3.46 0.03 -18.64
CA LYS A 129 2.49 0.33 -19.69
C LYS A 129 2.70 -0.58 -20.90
N GLY A 130 1.60 -1.06 -21.49
CA GLY A 130 1.65 -1.94 -22.64
C GLY A 130 2.29 -3.26 -22.34
N THR A 131 2.17 -3.73 -21.11
CA THR A 131 2.85 -4.90 -20.60
C THR A 131 1.96 -6.12 -20.66
N ASP A 132 2.48 -7.20 -21.21
CA ASP A 132 1.93 -8.52 -20.95
C ASP A 132 2.42 -8.94 -19.56
N LEU A 133 1.49 -9.17 -18.65
CA LEU A 133 1.80 -9.51 -17.26
C LEU A 133 2.66 -10.77 -17.14
N SER A 134 2.57 -11.67 -18.12
CA SER A 134 3.39 -12.89 -18.15
C SER A 134 4.88 -12.62 -18.29
N LEU A 135 5.26 -11.41 -18.73
CA LEU A 135 6.65 -11.02 -18.92
C LEU A 135 7.28 -10.40 -17.66
N ILE A 136 6.49 -10.18 -16.63
CA ILE A 136 6.99 -9.61 -15.37
C ILE A 136 7.25 -10.73 -14.39
N HIS A 137 8.51 -10.90 -14.04
CA HIS A 137 8.95 -11.89 -13.06
C HIS A 137 9.08 -11.23 -11.69
N ILE A 138 8.07 -11.45 -10.88
CA ILE A 138 7.98 -10.82 -9.55
C ILE A 138 8.11 -11.86 -8.46
#